data_96a2b11493f42c6be6a1bf97865b71d1
#
_entry.id   96a2b11493f42c6be6a1bf97865b71d1
#
_cell.length_a   1.000
_cell.length_b   1.000
_cell.length_c   1.000
_cell.angle_alpha   90.00
_cell.angle_beta   90.00
_cell.angle_gamma   90.00
#
_symmetry.space_group_name_H-M   'P 1'
#
loop_
_entity.id
_entity.type
_entity.pdbx_description
1 polymer ?
#
loop_
_entity_poly.entity_id
_entity_poly.type
_entity_poly.pdbx_seq_one_letter_code
_entity_poly.pdbx_strand_id
1 'polypeptide(L)'
;MRIGSAHSKTLPIMHGVPQGAILSPLLFCIYLNDLPMAPNFCNLESYVDDSKLFISFTLLELDATVEKLEQDLLSVAKWCCENHLLINPDKTKLLFLGTRQMLSSLQEDPRVTFLGKILKPTVSAKDLGVLLDPNLTYDHHISTVVSSCLSKLCQINRVKKSFDKTTLELLITALVFSKMLYCSSVWANTSLQNVNKLQSIQNFACKIVTNTRKFDHVTPLLRELNWLPVREQLRYRDIVLAYKCQNGLAPQYLMDKFSKRSCIHNRDTRARDSLQIPLFRTKTGQRSFVFRGTNIWNNLDDDLKQRTSLTSFKRALRDSLLRQTFPKP
;
A
#
# COMPACT_ATOMS: atom_id res chain seq x y z
N MET A 1 -35.39 10.43 -7.16
CA MET A 1 -35.09 10.85 -5.78
C MET A 1 -36.40 10.88 -4.99
N ARG A 2 -36.39 10.45 -3.73
CA ARG A 2 -37.58 10.45 -2.85
C ARG A 2 -37.27 11.24 -1.59
N ILE A 3 -38.17 12.16 -1.23
CA ILE A 3 -38.09 12.93 0.03
C ILE A 3 -39.50 12.86 0.65
N GLY A 4 -39.64 12.08 1.73
CA GLY A 4 -40.96 11.78 2.32
C GLY A 4 -41.86 11.04 1.33
N SER A 5 -43.03 11.59 1.02
CA SER A 5 -43.98 11.08 0.02
C SER A 5 -43.77 11.64 -1.40
N ALA A 6 -42.93 12.65 -1.57
CA ALA A 6 -42.65 13.26 -2.86
C ALA A 6 -41.58 12.49 -3.65
N HIS A 7 -41.86 12.24 -4.93
CA HIS A 7 -40.95 11.59 -5.87
C HIS A 7 -40.56 12.56 -6.99
N SER A 8 -39.30 12.58 -7.39
CA SER A 8 -38.86 13.25 -8.62
C SER A 8 -39.44 12.52 -9.84
N LYS A 9 -39.52 13.23 -10.98
CA LYS A 9 -39.84 12.60 -12.26
C LYS A 9 -38.75 11.53 -12.58
N THR A 10 -39.21 10.39 -13.11
CA THR A 10 -38.32 9.35 -13.64
C THR A 10 -37.74 9.82 -14.97
N LEU A 11 -36.43 9.77 -15.12
CA LEU A 11 -35.75 10.03 -16.37
C LEU A 11 -35.04 8.75 -16.82
N PRO A 12 -34.96 8.45 -18.12
CA PRO A 12 -34.23 7.32 -18.63
C PRO A 12 -32.70 7.57 -18.44
N ILE A 13 -31.97 6.54 -18.00
CA ILE A 13 -30.52 6.54 -17.98
C ILE A 13 -30.07 5.98 -19.33
N MET A 14 -29.52 6.84 -20.18
CA MET A 14 -29.06 6.46 -21.52
C MET A 14 -27.67 5.87 -21.53
N HIS A 15 -26.82 6.24 -20.57
CA HIS A 15 -25.41 5.83 -20.47
C HIS A 15 -24.99 5.67 -19.02
N GLY A 16 -23.95 4.83 -18.80
CA GLY A 16 -23.36 4.59 -17.49
C GLY A 16 -24.18 3.63 -16.61
N VAL A 17 -23.76 3.55 -15.37
CA VAL A 17 -24.38 2.71 -14.33
C VAL A 17 -24.79 3.55 -13.12
N PRO A 18 -25.89 3.21 -12.41
CA PRO A 18 -26.31 3.97 -11.25
C PRO A 18 -25.25 3.96 -10.14
N GLN A 19 -24.83 5.15 -9.68
CA GLN A 19 -23.91 5.25 -8.55
C GLN A 19 -24.58 4.71 -7.28
N GLY A 20 -23.85 3.83 -6.56
CA GLY A 20 -24.33 3.17 -5.34
C GLY A 20 -25.14 1.88 -5.58
N ALA A 21 -25.35 1.45 -6.81
CA ALA A 21 -25.94 0.13 -7.07
C ALA A 21 -24.89 -0.98 -6.84
N ILE A 22 -25.37 -2.14 -6.39
CA ILE A 22 -24.51 -3.28 -6.02
C ILE A 22 -23.73 -3.83 -7.23
N LEU A 23 -24.34 -3.86 -8.40
CA LEU A 23 -23.75 -4.42 -9.63
C LEU A 23 -22.87 -3.41 -10.40
N SER A 24 -23.00 -2.10 -10.13
CA SER A 24 -22.29 -1.07 -10.90
C SER A 24 -20.77 -1.23 -10.89
N PRO A 25 -20.10 -1.52 -9.75
CA PRO A 25 -18.65 -1.76 -9.76
C PRO A 25 -18.26 -2.98 -10.60
N LEU A 26 -19.04 -4.06 -10.55
CA LEU A 26 -18.78 -5.26 -11.33
C LEU A 26 -18.91 -5.01 -12.84
N LEU A 27 -20.01 -4.35 -13.24
CA LEU A 27 -20.24 -4.00 -14.64
C LEU A 27 -19.13 -3.07 -15.18
N PHE A 28 -18.68 -2.12 -14.36
CA PHE A 28 -17.59 -1.22 -14.76
C PHE A 28 -16.25 -1.98 -14.89
N CYS A 29 -15.95 -2.93 -13.98
CA CYS A 29 -14.76 -3.77 -14.10
C CYS A 29 -14.80 -4.64 -15.37
N ILE A 30 -15.97 -5.21 -15.74
CA ILE A 30 -16.15 -5.98 -16.98
C ILE A 30 -15.94 -5.05 -18.18
N TYR A 31 -16.47 -3.84 -18.12
CA TYR A 31 -16.34 -2.84 -19.19
C TYR A 31 -14.89 -2.42 -19.45
N LEU A 32 -14.03 -2.36 -18.42
CA LEU A 32 -12.61 -2.01 -18.54
C LEU A 32 -11.69 -3.21 -18.74
N ASN A 33 -12.22 -4.41 -18.84
CA ASN A 33 -11.43 -5.66 -18.78
C ASN A 33 -10.38 -5.80 -19.89
N ASP A 34 -10.60 -5.21 -21.06
CA ASP A 34 -9.69 -5.23 -22.21
C ASP A 34 -8.80 -3.98 -22.32
N LEU A 35 -9.03 -2.96 -21.51
CA LEU A 35 -8.15 -1.77 -21.45
C LEU A 35 -6.65 -2.12 -21.29
N PRO A 36 -6.23 -3.11 -20.48
CA PRO A 36 -4.83 -3.50 -20.37
C PRO A 36 -4.20 -4.02 -21.68
N MET A 37 -4.99 -4.36 -22.68
CA MET A 37 -4.53 -4.79 -24.01
C MET A 37 -4.26 -3.62 -24.96
N ALA A 38 -4.64 -2.38 -24.61
CA ALA A 38 -4.48 -1.22 -25.46
C ALA A 38 -3.01 -0.77 -25.66
N PRO A 39 -2.13 -0.79 -24.63
CA PRO A 39 -0.71 -0.48 -24.80
C PRO A 39 0.04 -1.63 -25.47
N ASN A 40 1.08 -1.28 -26.27
CA ASN A 40 1.93 -2.25 -26.95
C ASN A 40 3.31 -2.45 -26.26
N PHE A 41 3.84 -1.42 -25.62
CA PHE A 41 5.19 -1.38 -25.05
C PHE A 41 5.19 -1.30 -23.53
N CYS A 42 4.20 -0.64 -22.97
CA CYS A 42 4.06 -0.39 -21.55
C CYS A 42 3.16 -1.43 -20.89
N ASN A 43 3.38 -1.65 -19.60
CA ASN A 43 2.42 -2.38 -18.78
C ASN A 43 1.36 -1.41 -18.25
N LEU A 44 0.10 -1.85 -18.25
CA LEU A 44 -1.01 -1.09 -17.69
C LEU A 44 -1.64 -1.87 -16.53
N GLU A 45 -1.77 -1.21 -15.40
CA GLU A 45 -2.53 -1.70 -14.25
C GLU A 45 -3.66 -0.73 -13.94
N SER A 46 -4.87 -1.26 -13.74
CA SER A 46 -6.06 -0.47 -13.43
C SER A 46 -6.68 -0.89 -12.10
N TYR A 47 -7.16 0.08 -11.38
CA TYR A 47 -8.01 -0.11 -10.21
C TYR A 47 -9.25 0.78 -10.36
N VAL A 48 -10.32 0.19 -10.84
CA VAL A 48 -11.54 0.90 -11.25
C VAL A 48 -11.17 1.94 -12.33
N ASP A 49 -11.32 3.23 -12.08
CA ASP A 49 -11.00 4.34 -12.99
C ASP A 49 -9.55 4.82 -12.88
N ASP A 50 -8.84 4.48 -11.79
CA ASP A 50 -7.42 4.81 -11.64
C ASP A 50 -6.56 3.82 -12.44
N SER A 51 -5.90 4.28 -13.49
CA SER A 51 -5.01 3.47 -14.34
C SER A 51 -3.58 3.97 -14.27
N LYS A 52 -2.63 3.03 -14.29
CA LYS A 52 -1.18 3.29 -14.29
C LYS A 52 -0.54 2.64 -15.49
N LEU A 53 0.14 3.44 -16.27
CA LEU A 53 0.98 2.99 -17.38
C LEU A 53 2.43 3.08 -16.94
N PHE A 54 3.21 2.03 -17.11
CA PHE A 54 4.61 2.01 -16.69
C PHE A 54 5.50 1.18 -17.59
N ILE A 55 6.74 1.65 -17.76
CA ILE A 55 7.79 1.00 -18.54
C ILE A 55 9.13 1.20 -17.82
N SER A 56 10.00 0.18 -17.87
CA SER A 56 11.37 0.28 -17.37
C SER A 56 12.32 0.59 -18.52
N PHE A 57 13.37 1.39 -18.25
CA PHE A 57 14.33 1.80 -19.26
C PHE A 57 15.73 2.00 -18.65
N THR A 58 16.75 2.01 -19.51
CA THR A 58 18.09 2.46 -19.17
C THR A 58 18.25 3.94 -19.58
N LEU A 59 19.19 4.67 -18.97
CA LEU A 59 19.40 6.09 -19.31
C LEU A 59 19.69 6.34 -20.80
N LEU A 60 20.30 5.35 -21.47
CA LEU A 60 20.60 5.43 -22.91
C LEU A 60 19.35 5.29 -23.79
N GLU A 61 18.30 4.69 -23.27
CA GLU A 61 17.04 4.43 -23.98
C GLU A 61 15.94 5.44 -23.66
N LEU A 62 16.27 6.53 -22.96
CA LEU A 62 15.28 7.48 -22.44
C LEU A 62 14.37 8.01 -23.57
N ASP A 63 14.95 8.55 -24.64
CA ASP A 63 14.19 9.19 -25.73
C ASP A 63 13.29 8.17 -26.45
N ALA A 64 13.84 7.01 -26.81
CA ALA A 64 13.06 5.93 -27.42
C ALA A 64 11.96 5.40 -26.48
N THR A 65 12.18 5.48 -25.16
CA THR A 65 11.17 5.07 -24.18
C THR A 65 10.07 6.11 -24.03
N VAL A 66 10.41 7.40 -24.11
CA VAL A 66 9.43 8.48 -24.14
C VAL A 66 8.51 8.34 -25.35
N GLU A 67 9.07 8.11 -26.53
CA GLU A 67 8.28 7.86 -27.76
C GLU A 67 7.31 6.67 -27.60
N LYS A 68 7.79 5.55 -27.07
CA LYS A 68 6.95 4.36 -26.79
C LYS A 68 5.84 4.67 -25.80
N LEU A 69 6.16 5.42 -24.73
CA LEU A 69 5.18 5.83 -23.72
C LEU A 69 4.11 6.74 -24.33
N GLU A 70 4.50 7.70 -25.18
CA GLU A 70 3.56 8.59 -25.87
C GLU A 70 2.64 7.83 -26.83
N GLN A 71 3.19 6.87 -27.58
CA GLN A 71 2.39 6.00 -28.45
C GLN A 71 1.36 5.20 -27.66
N ASP A 72 1.75 4.60 -26.53
CA ASP A 72 0.84 3.83 -25.72
C ASP A 72 -0.18 4.69 -24.98
N LEU A 73 0.20 5.90 -24.55
CA LEU A 73 -0.75 6.88 -24.01
C LEU A 73 -1.83 7.25 -25.04
N LEU A 74 -1.45 7.41 -26.32
CA LEU A 74 -2.40 7.65 -27.41
C LEU A 74 -3.27 6.43 -27.68
N SER A 75 -2.72 5.21 -27.62
CA SER A 75 -3.47 3.97 -27.78
C SER A 75 -4.53 3.81 -26.69
N VAL A 76 -4.16 4.09 -25.45
CA VAL A 76 -5.10 4.11 -24.29
C VAL A 76 -6.15 5.20 -24.47
N ALA A 77 -5.77 6.39 -24.92
CA ALA A 77 -6.73 7.48 -25.16
C ALA A 77 -7.73 7.14 -26.27
N LYS A 78 -7.24 6.50 -27.35
CA LYS A 78 -8.08 6.02 -28.44
C LYS A 78 -9.08 4.96 -27.95
N TRP A 79 -8.60 3.96 -27.21
CA TRP A 79 -9.46 2.94 -26.61
C TRP A 79 -10.54 3.57 -25.72
N CYS A 80 -10.16 4.53 -24.86
CA CYS A 80 -11.12 5.24 -24.03
C CYS A 80 -12.16 6.00 -24.83
N CYS A 81 -11.75 6.69 -25.89
CA CYS A 81 -12.66 7.42 -26.77
C CYS A 81 -13.66 6.49 -27.48
N GLU A 82 -13.17 5.36 -28.02
CA GLU A 82 -14.01 4.33 -28.65
C GLU A 82 -15.03 3.73 -27.67
N ASN A 83 -14.64 3.65 -26.42
CA ASN A 83 -15.49 3.17 -25.31
C ASN A 83 -16.20 4.31 -24.56
N HIS A 84 -16.37 5.48 -25.13
CA HIS A 84 -17.11 6.61 -24.53
C HIS A 84 -16.60 7.05 -23.14
N LEU A 85 -15.32 6.86 -22.85
CA LEU A 85 -14.63 7.32 -21.66
C LEU A 85 -13.75 8.52 -21.98
N LEU A 86 -13.76 9.53 -21.11
CA LEU A 86 -12.95 10.73 -21.28
C LEU A 86 -11.78 10.70 -20.27
N ILE A 87 -10.56 10.71 -20.78
CA ILE A 87 -9.37 10.88 -19.96
C ILE A 87 -9.17 12.37 -19.64
N ASN A 88 -8.82 12.67 -18.38
CA ASN A 88 -8.48 14.02 -17.97
C ASN A 88 -6.95 14.20 -17.92
N PRO A 89 -6.32 14.85 -18.92
CA PRO A 89 -4.88 15.06 -18.93
C PRO A 89 -4.38 15.97 -17.82
N ASP A 90 -5.25 16.81 -17.22
CA ASP A 90 -4.88 17.69 -16.09
C ASP A 90 -4.65 16.91 -14.79
N LYS A 91 -5.27 15.75 -14.64
CA LYS A 91 -5.07 14.85 -13.51
C LYS A 91 -3.95 13.85 -13.73
N THR A 92 -3.52 13.65 -14.98
CA THR A 92 -2.45 12.73 -15.33
C THR A 92 -1.11 13.23 -14.79
N LYS A 93 -0.35 12.36 -14.14
CA LYS A 93 0.94 12.67 -13.53
C LYS A 93 2.02 11.76 -14.07
N LEU A 94 3.18 12.35 -14.35
CA LEU A 94 4.39 11.62 -14.72
C LEU A 94 5.30 11.51 -13.50
N LEU A 95 5.75 10.30 -13.17
CA LEU A 95 6.68 10.06 -12.07
C LEU A 95 7.82 9.15 -12.53
N PHE A 96 9.06 9.65 -12.42
CA PHE A 96 10.25 8.83 -12.62
C PHE A 96 10.66 8.16 -11.31
N LEU A 97 10.83 6.84 -11.36
CA LEU A 97 11.25 6.05 -10.21
C LEU A 97 12.67 5.53 -10.45
N GLY A 98 13.58 5.77 -9.50
CA GLY A 98 14.96 5.31 -9.63
C GLY A 98 15.82 5.59 -8.40
N THR A 99 17.10 5.24 -8.50
CA THR A 99 18.08 5.66 -7.49
C THR A 99 18.38 7.15 -7.63
N ARG A 100 18.81 7.81 -6.54
CA ARG A 100 19.18 9.22 -6.58
C ARG A 100 20.24 9.52 -7.67
N GLN A 101 21.22 8.63 -7.80
CA GLN A 101 22.26 8.75 -8.81
C GLN A 101 21.71 8.69 -10.23
N MET A 102 20.83 7.72 -10.54
CA MET A 102 20.22 7.61 -11.86
C MET A 102 19.33 8.82 -12.17
N LEU A 103 18.53 9.26 -11.20
CA LEU A 103 17.64 10.43 -11.40
C LEU A 103 18.44 11.73 -11.56
N SER A 104 19.57 11.89 -10.84
CA SER A 104 20.44 13.06 -11.02
C SER A 104 21.26 13.04 -12.31
N SER A 105 21.37 11.89 -12.97
CA SER A 105 22.03 11.74 -14.28
C SER A 105 21.10 12.04 -15.45
N LEU A 106 19.81 12.26 -15.22
CA LEU A 106 18.91 12.79 -16.24
C LEU A 106 19.31 14.24 -16.53
N GLN A 107 19.88 14.47 -17.72
CA GLN A 107 20.45 15.79 -18.10
C GLN A 107 19.37 16.86 -18.33
N GLU A 108 18.16 16.42 -18.74
CA GLU A 108 16.99 17.28 -18.91
C GLU A 108 15.77 16.63 -18.29
N ASP A 109 14.79 17.43 -17.89
CA ASP A 109 13.47 16.92 -17.48
C ASP A 109 12.79 16.29 -18.71
N PRO A 110 12.62 14.97 -18.77
CA PRO A 110 11.96 14.32 -19.89
C PRO A 110 10.54 14.85 -20.02
N ARG A 111 10.18 15.24 -21.22
CA ARG A 111 8.86 15.78 -21.54
C ARG A 111 8.05 14.71 -22.23
N VAL A 112 6.90 14.37 -21.68
CA VAL A 112 5.95 13.45 -22.28
C VAL A 112 4.74 14.26 -22.73
N THR A 113 4.40 14.17 -24.00
CA THR A 113 3.22 14.86 -24.55
C THR A 113 2.01 13.94 -24.52
N PHE A 114 0.91 14.41 -23.94
CA PHE A 114 -0.32 13.63 -23.88
C PHE A 114 -1.54 14.52 -24.16
N LEU A 115 -2.29 14.22 -25.20
CA LEU A 115 -3.47 14.98 -25.66
C LEU A 115 -3.24 16.50 -25.72
N GLY A 116 -2.10 16.90 -26.32
CA GLY A 116 -1.71 18.30 -26.48
C GLY A 116 -1.13 18.96 -25.21
N LYS A 117 -1.00 18.23 -24.11
CA LYS A 117 -0.42 18.72 -22.87
C LYS A 117 0.95 18.10 -22.62
N ILE A 118 1.91 18.91 -22.19
CA ILE A 118 3.23 18.44 -21.74
C ILE A 118 3.14 18.03 -20.30
N LEU A 119 3.34 16.73 -20.02
CA LEU A 119 3.45 16.17 -18.68
C LEU A 119 4.88 16.37 -18.17
N LYS A 120 5.03 17.19 -17.13
CA LYS A 120 6.32 17.35 -16.45
C LYS A 120 6.45 16.35 -15.32
N PRO A 121 7.66 15.84 -15.04
CA PRO A 121 7.91 14.99 -13.90
C PRO A 121 7.46 15.64 -12.61
N THR A 122 6.78 14.88 -11.76
CA THR A 122 6.32 15.34 -10.44
C THR A 122 7.21 14.82 -9.33
N VAL A 123 7.37 15.60 -8.28
CA VAL A 123 8.12 15.20 -7.06
C VAL A 123 7.38 14.16 -6.21
N SER A 124 6.09 13.98 -6.44
CA SER A 124 5.28 12.95 -5.81
C SER A 124 3.97 12.72 -6.55
N ALA A 125 3.50 11.48 -6.57
CA ALA A 125 2.19 11.11 -7.08
C ALA A 125 1.43 10.31 -6.03
N LYS A 126 0.13 10.55 -5.91
CA LYS A 126 -0.74 9.74 -5.05
C LYS A 126 -1.28 8.57 -5.84
N ASP A 127 -1.02 7.36 -5.35
CA ASP A 127 -1.49 6.11 -5.91
C ASP A 127 -2.28 5.33 -4.86
N LEU A 128 -3.56 5.10 -5.10
CA LEU A 128 -4.48 4.40 -4.20
C LEU A 128 -4.31 4.81 -2.72
N GLY A 129 -4.16 6.12 -2.49
CA GLY A 129 -4.01 6.69 -1.14
C GLY A 129 -2.59 6.75 -0.59
N VAL A 130 -1.60 6.14 -1.24
CA VAL A 130 -0.18 6.22 -0.88
C VAL A 130 0.51 7.29 -1.73
N LEU A 131 1.31 8.17 -1.11
CA LEU A 131 2.14 9.13 -1.83
C LEU A 131 3.46 8.45 -2.19
N LEU A 132 3.71 8.28 -3.48
CA LEU A 132 4.95 7.75 -4.04
C LEU A 132 5.89 8.92 -4.32
N ASP A 133 7.14 8.79 -3.92
CA ASP A 133 8.23 9.71 -4.28
C ASP A 133 9.22 9.00 -5.23
N PRO A 134 10.03 9.73 -6.01
CA PRO A 134 10.95 9.16 -7.00
C PRO A 134 11.90 8.09 -6.48
N ASN A 135 12.26 8.16 -5.21
CA ASN A 135 13.20 7.21 -4.58
C ASN A 135 12.50 6.16 -3.71
N LEU A 136 11.17 6.18 -3.63
CA LEU A 136 10.35 5.30 -2.78
C LEU A 136 10.82 5.32 -1.31
N THR A 137 11.09 6.52 -0.78
CA THR A 137 11.45 6.72 0.63
C THR A 137 10.23 6.82 1.53
N TYR A 138 9.12 7.27 0.96
CA TYR A 138 7.83 7.52 1.64
C TYR A 138 7.88 8.61 2.72
N ASP A 139 8.90 9.48 2.73
CA ASP A 139 9.06 10.52 3.75
C ASP A 139 7.87 11.49 3.76
N HIS A 140 7.42 11.92 2.58
CA HIS A 140 6.26 12.80 2.43
C HIS A 140 4.96 12.09 2.83
N HIS A 141 4.78 10.83 2.41
CA HIS A 141 3.64 10.01 2.80
C HIS A 141 3.52 9.91 4.32
N ILE A 142 4.58 9.47 4.98
CA ILE A 142 4.59 9.30 6.44
C ILE A 142 4.35 10.62 7.17
N SER A 143 4.95 11.72 6.71
CA SER A 143 4.74 13.04 7.32
C SER A 143 3.27 13.49 7.21
N THR A 144 2.63 13.25 6.07
CA THR A 144 1.20 13.53 5.85
C THR A 144 0.31 12.67 6.75
N VAL A 145 0.62 11.36 6.86
CA VAL A 145 -0.10 10.43 7.73
C VAL A 145 0.02 10.86 9.19
N VAL A 146 1.24 11.17 9.65
CA VAL A 146 1.53 11.61 11.02
C VAL A 146 0.75 12.88 11.37
N SER A 147 0.77 13.91 10.50
CA SER A 147 0.02 15.16 10.71
C SER A 147 -1.48 14.90 10.85
N SER A 148 -2.03 14.08 9.96
CA SER A 148 -3.45 13.75 9.99
C SER A 148 -3.85 12.93 11.23
N CYS A 149 -3.02 11.95 11.63
CA CYS A 149 -3.24 11.15 12.84
C CYS A 149 -3.14 12.01 14.09
N LEU A 150 -2.16 12.92 14.15
CA LEU A 150 -1.99 13.85 15.28
C LEU A 150 -3.22 14.76 15.43
N SER A 151 -3.70 15.36 14.34
CA SER A 151 -4.91 16.20 14.36
C SER A 151 -6.11 15.42 14.91
N LYS A 152 -6.31 14.17 14.48
CA LYS A 152 -7.40 13.32 14.97
C LYS A 152 -7.23 12.97 16.44
N LEU A 153 -6.01 12.64 16.90
CA LEU A 153 -5.74 12.38 18.32
C LEU A 153 -5.98 13.61 19.19
N CYS A 154 -5.64 14.81 18.72
CA CYS A 154 -5.95 16.06 19.43
C CYS A 154 -7.47 16.26 19.59
N GLN A 155 -8.26 15.94 18.56
CA GLN A 155 -9.73 15.97 18.65
C GLN A 155 -10.25 14.99 19.69
N ILE A 156 -9.80 13.72 19.64
CA ILE A 156 -10.20 12.68 20.62
C ILE A 156 -9.78 13.09 22.05
N ASN A 157 -8.58 13.63 22.23
CA ASN A 157 -8.08 14.05 23.54
C ASN A 157 -8.91 15.16 24.19
N ARG A 158 -9.53 16.05 23.39
CA ARG A 158 -10.42 17.11 23.90
C ARG A 158 -11.69 16.54 24.52
N VAL A 159 -12.20 15.45 23.94
CA VAL A 159 -13.49 14.84 24.35
C VAL A 159 -13.31 13.55 25.16
N LYS A 160 -12.08 13.14 25.47
CA LYS A 160 -11.78 11.85 26.10
C LYS A 160 -12.51 11.60 27.43
N LYS A 161 -12.83 12.67 28.18
CA LYS A 161 -13.54 12.56 29.45
C LYS A 161 -14.99 12.05 29.31
N SER A 162 -15.57 12.13 28.10
CA SER A 162 -16.92 11.68 27.79
C SER A 162 -16.99 10.19 27.41
N PHE A 163 -15.85 9.51 27.33
CA PHE A 163 -15.77 8.11 26.88
C PHE A 163 -15.04 7.25 27.90
N ASP A 164 -15.46 6.00 28.00
CA ASP A 164 -14.75 4.96 28.73
C ASP A 164 -13.50 4.49 27.96
N LYS A 165 -12.63 3.74 28.64
CA LYS A 165 -11.38 3.22 28.06
C LYS A 165 -11.61 2.40 26.80
N THR A 166 -12.60 1.51 26.81
CA THR A 166 -12.92 0.62 25.68
C THR A 166 -13.34 1.40 24.45
N THR A 167 -14.21 2.40 24.64
CA THR A 167 -14.66 3.29 23.55
C THR A 167 -13.49 4.11 22.99
N LEU A 168 -12.59 4.62 23.85
CA LEU A 168 -11.40 5.34 23.39
C LEU A 168 -10.46 4.43 22.56
N GLU A 169 -10.24 3.19 22.99
CA GLU A 169 -9.46 2.22 22.21
C GLU A 169 -10.10 1.95 20.83
N LEU A 170 -11.42 1.79 20.78
CA LEU A 170 -12.15 1.58 19.54
C LEU A 170 -12.03 2.80 18.62
N LEU A 171 -12.25 4.01 19.13
CA LEU A 171 -12.14 5.25 18.36
C LEU A 171 -10.72 5.45 17.79
N ILE A 172 -9.69 5.22 18.61
CA ILE A 172 -8.30 5.34 18.18
C ILE A 172 -7.96 4.28 17.12
N THR A 173 -8.40 3.06 17.33
CA THR A 173 -8.18 1.98 16.35
C THR A 173 -8.85 2.29 15.02
N ALA A 174 -10.10 2.72 15.04
CA ALA A 174 -10.89 3.00 13.84
C ALA A 174 -10.45 4.28 13.10
N LEU A 175 -10.11 5.36 13.81
CA LEU A 175 -9.86 6.66 13.20
C LEU A 175 -8.39 7.02 13.02
N VAL A 176 -7.50 6.40 13.79
CA VAL A 176 -6.06 6.70 13.80
C VAL A 176 -5.24 5.53 13.27
N PHE A 177 -5.34 4.35 13.89
CA PHE A 177 -4.51 3.21 13.51
C PHE A 177 -4.89 2.62 12.16
N SER A 178 -6.17 2.65 11.77
CA SER A 178 -6.61 2.26 10.43
C SER A 178 -5.91 3.09 9.35
N LYS A 179 -5.81 4.41 9.54
CA LYS A 179 -5.11 5.32 8.64
C LYS A 179 -3.59 5.17 8.73
N MET A 180 -3.06 5.10 9.95
CA MET A 180 -1.62 4.99 10.19
C MET A 180 -1.00 3.75 9.56
N LEU A 181 -1.75 2.64 9.50
CA LEU A 181 -1.28 1.35 9.02
C LEU A 181 -1.82 0.98 7.63
N TYR A 182 -2.52 1.91 6.96
CA TYR A 182 -3.05 1.68 5.62
C TYR A 182 -1.91 1.37 4.63
N CYS A 183 -2.08 0.32 3.82
CA CYS A 183 -1.09 -0.15 2.83
C CYS A 183 0.35 -0.28 3.38
N SER A 184 0.50 -0.59 4.68
CA SER A 184 1.81 -0.58 5.33
C SER A 184 2.84 -1.49 4.67
N SER A 185 2.46 -2.62 4.08
CA SER A 185 3.40 -3.51 3.40
C SER A 185 4.08 -2.86 2.17
N VAL A 186 3.52 -1.78 1.63
CA VAL A 186 4.15 -1.00 0.56
C VAL A 186 5.30 -0.15 1.12
N TRP A 187 5.08 0.55 2.22
CA TRP A 187 6.01 1.55 2.79
C TRP A 187 6.70 1.13 4.10
N ALA A 188 6.43 -0.07 4.65
CA ALA A 188 6.96 -0.54 5.95
C ALA A 188 8.48 -0.51 6.08
N ASN A 189 9.17 -0.38 4.97
CA ASN A 189 10.62 -0.34 4.86
C ASN A 189 11.19 1.10 4.76
N THR A 190 10.37 2.06 5.16
CA THR A 190 10.79 3.45 5.32
C THR A 190 11.91 3.61 6.36
N SER A 191 12.48 4.80 6.48
CA SER A 191 13.56 5.07 7.42
C SER A 191 13.16 4.87 8.89
N LEU A 192 14.13 4.55 9.75
CA LEU A 192 13.91 4.46 11.19
C LEU A 192 13.34 5.78 11.76
N GLN A 193 13.75 6.91 11.21
CA GLN A 193 13.21 8.22 11.59
C GLN A 193 11.70 8.30 11.35
N ASN A 194 11.21 7.78 10.23
CA ASN A 194 9.79 7.74 9.94
C ASN A 194 9.03 6.77 10.85
N VAL A 195 9.61 5.61 11.15
CA VAL A 195 9.04 4.67 12.11
C VAL A 195 8.93 5.33 13.49
N ASN A 196 9.92 6.11 13.92
CA ASN A 196 9.90 6.84 15.18
C ASN A 196 8.81 7.94 15.20
N LYS A 197 8.56 8.64 14.08
CA LYS A 197 7.42 9.57 13.97
C LYS A 197 6.09 8.86 14.20
N LEU A 198 5.89 7.70 13.58
CA LEU A 198 4.67 6.88 13.77
C LEU A 198 4.58 6.34 15.21
N GLN A 199 5.70 5.93 15.80
CA GLN A 199 5.75 5.50 17.20
C GLN A 199 5.33 6.62 18.15
N SER A 200 5.70 7.87 17.87
CA SER A 200 5.27 9.02 18.67
C SER A 200 3.74 9.21 18.64
N ILE A 201 3.10 8.95 17.49
CA ILE A 201 1.63 8.94 17.38
C ILE A 201 1.02 7.84 18.25
N GLN A 202 1.56 6.62 18.19
CA GLN A 202 1.09 5.51 19.02
C GLN A 202 1.30 5.80 20.51
N ASN A 203 2.43 6.38 20.88
CA ASN A 203 2.70 6.76 22.27
C ASN A 203 1.69 7.79 22.79
N PHE A 204 1.34 8.77 21.97
CA PHE A 204 0.32 9.76 22.34
C PHE A 204 -1.07 9.11 22.46
N ALA A 205 -1.43 8.24 21.51
CA ALA A 205 -2.67 7.47 21.55
C ALA A 205 -2.78 6.64 22.85
N CYS A 206 -1.71 5.94 23.21
CA CYS A 206 -1.62 5.14 24.42
C CYS A 206 -1.90 5.99 25.67
N LYS A 207 -1.28 7.16 25.78
CA LYS A 207 -1.47 8.09 26.91
C LYS A 207 -2.88 8.66 26.99
N ILE A 208 -3.56 8.85 25.86
CA ILE A 208 -4.98 9.24 25.84
C ILE A 208 -5.85 8.16 26.48
N VAL A 209 -5.66 6.89 26.08
CA VAL A 209 -6.46 5.76 26.57
C VAL A 209 -6.22 5.49 28.06
N THR A 210 -4.96 5.52 28.49
CA THR A 210 -4.58 5.21 29.89
C THR A 210 -4.66 6.41 30.81
N ASN A 211 -4.99 7.58 30.28
CA ASN A 211 -5.05 8.86 31.01
C ASN A 211 -3.78 9.19 31.81
N THR A 212 -2.61 8.80 31.28
CA THR A 212 -1.30 9.03 31.91
C THR A 212 -0.69 10.37 31.49
N ARG A 213 0.34 10.81 32.24
CA ARG A 213 1.01 12.10 32.00
C ARG A 213 1.93 12.06 30.78
N LYS A 214 2.28 13.25 30.27
CA LYS A 214 3.12 13.41 29.06
C LYS A 214 4.47 12.70 29.17
N PHE A 215 5.08 12.67 30.34
CA PHE A 215 6.43 12.16 30.57
C PHE A 215 6.48 10.73 31.11
N ASP A 216 5.32 10.09 31.33
CA ASP A 216 5.28 8.71 31.82
C ASP A 216 5.83 7.73 30.76
N HIS A 217 6.49 6.66 31.23
CA HIS A 217 7.02 5.61 30.37
C HIS A 217 5.89 4.88 29.63
N VAL A 218 6.10 4.69 28.32
CA VAL A 218 5.06 4.14 27.42
C VAL A 218 5.09 2.61 27.37
N THR A 219 6.23 1.98 27.58
CA THR A 219 6.36 0.52 27.48
C THR A 219 5.39 -0.26 28.37
N PRO A 220 5.20 0.07 29.66
CA PRO A 220 4.19 -0.57 30.50
C PRO A 220 2.77 -0.41 29.97
N LEU A 221 2.46 0.78 29.43
CA LEU A 221 1.14 1.11 28.90
C LEU A 221 0.83 0.33 27.63
N LEU A 222 1.80 0.18 26.71
CA LEU A 222 1.66 -0.66 25.52
C LEU A 222 1.42 -2.12 25.89
N ARG A 223 2.11 -2.62 26.93
CA ARG A 223 1.90 -3.98 27.46
C ARG A 223 0.49 -4.14 28.03
N GLU A 224 0.01 -3.20 28.82
CA GLU A 224 -1.34 -3.19 29.39
C GLU A 224 -2.42 -3.22 28.31
N LEU A 225 -2.26 -2.42 27.24
CA LEU A 225 -3.18 -2.35 26.12
C LEU A 225 -2.99 -3.50 25.11
N ASN A 226 -2.01 -4.37 25.33
CA ASN A 226 -1.62 -5.40 24.37
C ASN A 226 -1.33 -4.82 22.95
N TRP A 227 -0.76 -3.63 22.88
CA TRP A 227 -0.38 -2.99 21.63
C TRP A 227 1.07 -3.29 21.28
N LEU A 228 1.28 -3.92 20.13
CA LEU A 228 2.62 -4.06 19.57
C LEU A 228 3.18 -2.68 19.20
N PRO A 229 4.45 -2.35 19.52
CA PRO A 229 5.11 -1.17 19.00
C PRO A 229 5.01 -1.12 17.47
N VAL A 230 5.05 0.09 16.88
CA VAL A 230 4.85 0.28 15.44
C VAL A 230 5.73 -0.64 14.60
N ARG A 231 7.01 -0.78 14.93
CA ARG A 231 7.94 -1.67 14.22
C ARG A 231 7.44 -3.11 14.18
N GLU A 232 7.03 -3.65 15.32
CA GLU A 232 6.53 -5.02 15.43
C GLU A 232 5.14 -5.16 14.79
N GLN A 233 4.34 -4.11 14.83
CA GLN A 233 3.05 -4.07 14.14
C GLN A 233 3.22 -4.11 12.61
N LEU A 234 4.20 -3.41 12.06
CA LEU A 234 4.55 -3.48 10.63
C LEU A 234 5.04 -4.88 10.27
N ARG A 235 5.93 -5.45 11.08
CA ARG A 235 6.41 -6.83 10.92
C ARG A 235 5.27 -7.84 10.98
N TYR A 236 4.36 -7.71 11.93
CA TYR A 236 3.16 -8.54 12.03
C TYR A 236 2.34 -8.52 10.73
N ARG A 237 2.12 -7.34 10.15
CA ARG A 237 1.35 -7.19 8.91
C ARG A 237 2.04 -7.83 7.71
N ASP A 238 3.36 -7.65 7.58
CA ASP A 238 4.15 -8.29 6.53
C ASP A 238 4.13 -9.82 6.65
N ILE A 239 4.24 -10.37 7.86
CA ILE A 239 4.14 -11.83 8.11
C ILE A 239 2.74 -12.34 7.76
N VAL A 240 1.69 -11.64 8.15
CA VAL A 240 0.30 -12.02 7.81
C VAL A 240 0.08 -12.01 6.30
N LEU A 241 0.64 -11.05 5.58
CA LEU A 241 0.53 -10.99 4.12
C LEU A 241 1.33 -12.12 3.46
N ALA A 242 2.54 -12.43 3.95
CA ALA A 242 3.34 -13.57 3.49
C ALA A 242 2.59 -14.91 3.72
N TYR A 243 1.98 -15.08 4.90
CA TYR A 243 1.12 -16.25 5.18
C TYR A 243 -0.02 -16.36 4.16
N LYS A 244 -0.70 -15.25 3.85
CA LYS A 244 -1.77 -15.25 2.84
C LYS A 244 -1.27 -15.68 1.47
N CYS A 245 -0.10 -15.20 1.05
CA CYS A 245 0.51 -15.60 -0.23
C CYS A 245 0.85 -17.10 -0.27
N GLN A 246 1.31 -17.67 0.86
CA GLN A 246 1.68 -19.09 0.93
C GLN A 246 0.48 -20.03 1.02
N ASN A 247 -0.67 -19.55 1.45
CA ASN A 247 -1.86 -20.37 1.69
C ASN A 247 -3.01 -20.09 0.71
N GLY A 248 -2.74 -19.48 -0.45
CA GLY A 248 -3.77 -19.24 -1.48
C GLY A 248 -4.82 -18.19 -1.10
N LEU A 249 -4.53 -17.33 -0.11
CA LEU A 249 -5.45 -16.31 0.40
C LEU A 249 -5.13 -14.89 -0.12
N ALA A 250 -4.22 -14.79 -1.07
CA ALA A 250 -3.82 -13.55 -1.73
C ALA A 250 -4.12 -13.64 -3.24
N PRO A 251 -4.17 -12.52 -3.97
CA PRO A 251 -4.30 -12.53 -5.42
C PRO A 251 -3.14 -13.27 -6.10
N GLN A 252 -3.42 -13.94 -7.23
CA GLN A 252 -2.47 -14.78 -7.93
C GLN A 252 -1.17 -14.04 -8.27
N TYR A 253 -1.26 -12.84 -8.83
CA TYR A 253 -0.10 -12.02 -9.19
C TYR A 253 0.86 -11.75 -8.02
N LEU A 254 0.35 -11.74 -6.77
CA LEU A 254 1.16 -11.57 -5.58
C LEU A 254 1.74 -12.90 -5.10
N MET A 255 0.98 -14.00 -5.21
CA MET A 255 1.44 -15.35 -4.88
C MET A 255 2.58 -15.79 -5.79
N ASP A 256 2.51 -15.49 -7.08
CA ASP A 256 3.53 -15.81 -8.09
C ASP A 256 4.89 -15.16 -7.82
N LYS A 257 4.92 -14.11 -6.98
CA LYS A 257 6.19 -13.50 -6.56
C LYS A 257 6.98 -14.34 -5.55
N PHE A 258 6.38 -15.39 -4.97
CA PHE A 258 6.97 -16.23 -3.94
C PHE A 258 7.14 -17.66 -4.45
N SER A 259 8.32 -18.01 -4.88
CA SER A 259 8.65 -19.36 -5.35
C SER A 259 9.38 -20.16 -4.26
N LYS A 260 9.03 -21.43 -4.09
CA LYS A 260 9.79 -22.34 -3.22
C LYS A 260 11.10 -22.74 -3.90
N ARG A 261 12.14 -22.99 -3.13
CA ARG A 261 13.42 -23.48 -3.66
C ARG A 261 13.28 -24.83 -4.35
N SER A 262 12.39 -25.69 -3.88
CA SER A 262 12.05 -26.96 -4.52
C SER A 262 11.55 -26.84 -5.96
N CYS A 263 10.94 -25.69 -6.33
CA CYS A 263 10.49 -25.42 -7.70
C CYS A 263 11.64 -24.98 -8.63
N ILE A 264 12.79 -24.57 -8.08
CA ILE A 264 13.91 -24.02 -8.85
C ILE A 264 15.07 -25.03 -8.96
N HIS A 265 15.28 -25.85 -7.92
CA HIS A 265 16.38 -26.80 -7.83
C HIS A 265 15.86 -28.19 -7.44
N ASN A 266 16.21 -29.21 -8.19
CA ASN A 266 15.93 -30.62 -7.84
C ASN A 266 16.84 -31.17 -6.73
N ARG A 267 17.66 -30.33 -6.08
CA ARG A 267 18.56 -30.77 -5.00
C ARG A 267 17.79 -30.90 -3.69
N ASP A 268 17.89 -32.07 -3.07
CA ASP A 268 17.30 -32.30 -1.76
C ASP A 268 18.22 -31.69 -0.68
N THR A 269 17.85 -30.51 -0.22
CA THR A 269 18.57 -29.76 0.82
C THR A 269 17.63 -29.47 1.98
N ARG A 270 18.18 -29.26 3.19
CA ARG A 270 17.40 -28.87 4.38
C ARG A 270 16.55 -27.61 4.17
N ALA A 271 16.88 -26.80 3.17
CA ALA A 271 16.18 -25.55 2.83
C ALA A 271 15.20 -25.72 1.64
N ARG A 272 14.85 -26.96 1.26
CA ARG A 272 13.99 -27.26 0.10
C ARG A 272 12.64 -26.55 0.15
N ASP A 273 12.03 -26.49 1.33
CA ASP A 273 10.71 -25.88 1.54
C ASP A 273 10.77 -24.37 1.82
N SER A 274 11.97 -23.81 1.92
CA SER A 274 12.15 -22.37 2.08
C SER A 274 11.83 -21.63 0.79
N LEU A 275 11.37 -20.38 0.92
CA LEU A 275 11.16 -19.50 -0.22
C LEU A 275 12.48 -19.04 -0.81
N GLN A 276 12.56 -18.95 -2.13
CA GLN A 276 13.69 -18.38 -2.82
C GLN A 276 13.77 -16.89 -2.58
N ILE A 277 14.89 -16.42 -2.04
CA ILE A 277 15.13 -14.99 -1.85
C ILE A 277 15.45 -14.38 -3.21
N PRO A 278 14.66 -13.39 -3.68
CA PRO A 278 14.95 -12.73 -4.95
C PRO A 278 16.27 -11.96 -4.88
N LEU A 279 17.03 -12.03 -5.97
CA LEU A 279 18.30 -11.31 -6.09
C LEU A 279 18.04 -9.90 -6.62
N PHE A 280 18.15 -8.90 -5.75
CA PHE A 280 18.07 -7.49 -6.13
C PHE A 280 19.45 -6.82 -6.02
N ARG A 281 19.87 -6.16 -7.10
CA ARG A 281 21.13 -5.39 -7.14
C ARG A 281 21.02 -4.06 -6.39
N THR A 282 19.81 -3.49 -6.30
CA THR A 282 19.55 -2.17 -5.70
C THR A 282 19.00 -2.28 -4.28
N LYS A 283 19.34 -1.32 -3.43
CA LYS A 283 18.72 -1.19 -2.09
C LYS A 283 17.20 -1.00 -2.19
N THR A 284 16.72 -0.32 -3.21
CA THR A 284 15.27 -0.14 -3.44
C THR A 284 14.58 -1.48 -3.69
N GLY A 285 15.16 -2.35 -4.52
CA GLY A 285 14.64 -3.71 -4.73
C GLY A 285 14.63 -4.54 -3.44
N GLN A 286 15.72 -4.49 -2.64
CA GLN A 286 15.80 -5.15 -1.34
C GLN A 286 14.80 -4.61 -0.30
N ARG A 287 14.24 -3.43 -0.55
CA ARG A 287 13.15 -2.87 0.23
C ARG A 287 11.78 -3.39 -0.18
N SER A 288 11.60 -4.03 -1.31
CA SER A 288 10.31 -4.55 -1.76
C SER A 288 9.69 -5.51 -0.74
N PHE A 289 8.37 -5.59 -0.74
CA PHE A 289 7.66 -6.55 0.12
C PHE A 289 8.08 -8.00 -0.18
N VAL A 290 8.30 -8.33 -1.45
CA VAL A 290 8.70 -9.70 -1.86
C VAL A 290 10.01 -10.11 -1.18
N PHE A 291 11.03 -9.23 -1.17
CA PHE A 291 12.29 -9.52 -0.50
C PHE A 291 12.14 -9.64 1.03
N ARG A 292 11.45 -8.67 1.64
CA ARG A 292 11.21 -8.69 3.09
C ARG A 292 10.35 -9.86 3.51
N GLY A 293 9.22 -10.07 2.82
CA GLY A 293 8.29 -11.15 3.11
C GLY A 293 8.92 -12.53 3.01
N THR A 294 9.76 -12.75 1.98
CA THR A 294 10.54 -13.99 1.84
C THR A 294 11.48 -14.19 3.02
N ASN A 295 12.26 -13.18 3.38
CA ASN A 295 13.19 -13.28 4.51
C ASN A 295 12.46 -13.51 5.83
N ILE A 296 11.40 -12.76 6.09
CA ILE A 296 10.61 -12.90 7.32
C ILE A 296 9.96 -14.29 7.39
N TRP A 297 9.40 -14.78 6.28
CA TRP A 297 8.80 -16.11 6.21
C TRP A 297 9.80 -17.22 6.46
N ASN A 298 10.96 -17.15 5.82
CA ASN A 298 11.99 -18.18 6.01
C ASN A 298 12.49 -18.27 7.46
N ASN A 299 12.52 -17.15 8.17
CA ASN A 299 12.93 -17.08 9.58
C ASN A 299 11.77 -17.22 10.58
N LEU A 300 10.56 -17.54 10.11
CA LEU A 300 9.43 -17.76 11.00
C LEU A 300 9.47 -19.17 11.57
N ASP A 301 9.06 -19.32 12.85
CA ASP A 301 8.97 -20.60 13.52
C ASP A 301 8.04 -21.57 12.76
N ASP A 302 8.42 -22.82 12.64
CA ASP A 302 7.66 -23.81 11.87
C ASP A 302 6.29 -24.09 12.49
N ASP A 303 6.16 -24.02 13.80
CA ASP A 303 4.86 -24.13 14.49
C ASP A 303 3.85 -23.08 14.04
N LEU A 304 4.34 -21.88 13.70
CA LEU A 304 3.52 -20.81 13.14
C LEU A 304 3.17 -21.08 11.68
N LYS A 305 4.13 -21.56 10.87
CA LYS A 305 3.90 -21.89 9.45
C LYS A 305 2.86 -23.00 9.25
N GLN A 306 2.79 -23.96 10.18
CA GLN A 306 1.88 -25.09 10.13
C GLN A 306 0.42 -24.77 10.52
N ARG A 307 0.12 -23.54 10.96
CA ARG A 307 -1.24 -23.15 11.31
C ARG A 307 -2.14 -23.14 10.07
N THR A 308 -3.24 -23.88 10.13
CA THR A 308 -4.15 -24.09 8.98
C THR A 308 -5.15 -22.97 8.75
N SER A 309 -5.50 -22.20 9.79
CA SER A 309 -6.44 -21.08 9.65
C SER A 309 -5.77 -19.73 9.88
N LEU A 310 -6.16 -18.74 9.07
CA LEU A 310 -5.67 -17.38 9.18
C LEU A 310 -5.93 -16.77 10.58
N THR A 311 -7.06 -17.09 11.19
CA THR A 311 -7.43 -16.60 12.52
C THR A 311 -6.51 -17.16 13.60
N SER A 312 -6.26 -18.50 13.59
CA SER A 312 -5.34 -19.17 14.50
C SER A 312 -3.92 -18.66 14.32
N PHE A 313 -3.48 -18.51 13.06
CA PHE A 313 -2.16 -17.94 12.73
C PHE A 313 -1.98 -16.53 13.29
N LYS A 314 -2.93 -15.61 13.03
CA LYS A 314 -2.88 -14.23 13.50
C LYS A 314 -2.78 -14.15 15.03
N ARG A 315 -3.55 -14.98 15.74
CA ARG A 315 -3.53 -15.03 17.21
C ARG A 315 -2.16 -15.49 17.71
N ALA A 316 -1.70 -16.65 17.24
CA ALA A 316 -0.43 -17.22 17.67
C ALA A 316 0.77 -16.31 17.35
N LEU A 317 0.77 -15.69 16.15
CA LEU A 317 1.79 -14.73 15.75
C LEU A 317 1.79 -13.50 16.66
N ARG A 318 0.61 -12.93 16.95
CA ARG A 318 0.49 -11.78 17.84
C ARG A 318 1.02 -12.09 19.24
N ASP A 319 0.64 -13.25 19.80
CA ASP A 319 1.07 -13.70 21.12
C ASP A 319 2.59 -13.94 21.16
N SER A 320 3.16 -14.50 20.09
CA SER A 320 4.61 -14.68 19.96
C SER A 320 5.35 -13.33 19.95
N LEU A 321 4.89 -12.38 19.13
CA LEU A 321 5.50 -11.05 19.03
C LEU A 321 5.36 -10.26 20.34
N LEU A 322 4.22 -10.33 21.03
CA LEU A 322 4.03 -9.70 22.33
C LEU A 322 5.00 -10.27 23.39
N ARG A 323 5.18 -11.60 23.42
CA ARG A 323 6.15 -12.25 24.32
C ARG A 323 7.58 -11.85 24.05
N GLN A 324 7.96 -11.76 22.76
CA GLN A 324 9.29 -11.30 22.34
C GLN A 324 9.55 -9.83 22.70
N THR A 325 8.53 -8.98 22.51
CA THR A 325 8.63 -7.53 22.74
C THR A 325 8.61 -7.18 24.24
N PHE A 326 7.80 -7.90 25.01
CA PHE A 326 7.59 -7.67 26.43
C PHE A 326 7.87 -8.96 27.24
N PRO A 327 9.15 -9.38 27.35
CA PRO A 327 9.48 -10.56 28.14
C PRO A 327 8.95 -10.41 29.56
N LYS A 328 8.49 -11.53 30.13
CA LYS A 328 8.18 -11.55 31.56
C LYS A 328 9.48 -11.35 32.34
N PRO A 329 9.47 -10.56 33.43
CA PRO A 329 10.63 -10.40 34.29
C PRO A 329 11.08 -11.74 34.86
#